data_8559098e15a6562dd87ee681eb1a22a7
#
_entry.id   8559098e15a6562dd87ee681eb1a22a7
#
_cell.length_a   1.000
_cell.length_b   1.000
_cell.length_c   1.000
_cell.angle_alpha   90.00
_cell.angle_beta   90.00
_cell.angle_gamma   90.00
#
_symmetry.space_group_name_H-M   'P 1'
#
loop_
_entity.id
_entity.type
_entity.pdbx_description
1 polymer ?
#
loop_
_entity_poly.entity_id
_entity_poly.type
_entity_poly.pdbx_seq_one_letter_code
_entity_poly.pdbx_strand_id
1 'polypeptide(L)'
;MSAIEKPVLTSPVTTPAPIFAAQQEHAPAPPPTPKWQKYGTPVLVILLAAAVVTTIMWNWNAWEGGRIDQVTDDAYVRGDLTPLSTKVAGIVKDVKISDFQQVHKGDLLIELEDDDYIAQVVQATAGVEAANAAIVNNRRQQELQDARIARALAGIDQANAQIAAAQAAEEAGQADVVRTQKERQRQEALLLTSSSTPQKVEQVVADQQRYAAQLASREADLDQAKAMLRSNQEAVETEKRTKAVLESQQIQLLAELHAKEAALTLAKVDLGYAKITAPADGSVGERQVRPGQLVSPGTQVIPFVSNMKWVQANYRETQLTNVKVGDPTEVRIDEYPGKVFHGNVVEIAPASGSQFALLPPDNATGNFTKVVQRVPVKIALEDSNEATILRPGLSVVATVRTKQ
;
A
#
# COMPACT_ATOMS: atom_id res chain seq x y z
N MET A 1 45.31 61.01 -32.62
CA MET A 1 45.17 61.77 -33.88
C MET A 1 43.76 62.25 -33.99
N SER A 2 43.64 63.41 -33.87
CA SER A 2 42.99 64.60 -34.46
C SER A 2 41.57 64.75 -33.91
N ALA A 3 41.27 65.66 -33.02
CA ALA A 3 41.36 67.16 -32.99
C ALA A 3 40.36 67.82 -33.93
N ILE A 4 39.76 68.86 -33.36
CA ILE A 4 39.09 70.00 -34.01
C ILE A 4 37.56 70.00 -33.85
N GLU A 5 36.86 71.04 -33.45
CA GLU A 5 37.12 72.37 -32.90
C GLU A 5 35.76 73.05 -32.72
N LYS A 6 35.66 73.93 -31.75
CA LYS A 6 34.51 74.86 -31.56
C LYS A 6 34.52 75.94 -32.66
N PRO A 7 33.40 76.63 -32.87
CA PRO A 7 33.51 78.11 -32.74
C PRO A 7 32.38 78.75 -31.93
N VAL A 8 32.83 79.82 -31.28
CA VAL A 8 32.15 80.96 -30.64
C VAL A 8 31.69 81.94 -31.70
N LEU A 9 30.58 82.64 -31.45
CA LEU A 9 30.34 84.04 -31.97
C LEU A 9 29.04 84.54 -31.33
N THR A 10 29.12 85.42 -30.37
CA THR A 10 29.08 86.92 -30.41
C THR A 10 27.68 87.53 -30.56
N SER A 11 27.38 88.36 -29.57
CA SER A 11 26.25 89.31 -29.45
C SER A 11 26.37 90.45 -30.51
N PRO A 12 25.27 91.16 -30.68
CA PRO A 12 25.44 92.65 -30.60
C PRO A 12 24.37 93.33 -29.72
N VAL A 13 24.90 94.36 -29.16
CA VAL A 13 24.31 95.46 -28.43
C VAL A 13 23.47 96.36 -29.39
N THR A 14 22.34 96.91 -28.91
CA THR A 14 21.84 98.23 -29.34
C THR A 14 20.94 98.87 -28.29
N THR A 15 21.18 100.07 -28.03
CA THR A 15 20.79 101.07 -27.08
C THR A 15 19.48 101.83 -27.51
N PRO A 16 19.06 102.90 -26.81
CA PRO A 16 17.77 103.04 -26.10
C PRO A 16 16.85 104.13 -26.64
N ALA A 17 15.68 104.29 -26.15
CA ALA A 17 14.93 105.52 -25.78
C ALA A 17 13.40 105.40 -25.97
N PRO A 18 12.61 106.34 -25.55
CA PRO A 18 12.63 107.18 -24.34
C PRO A 18 11.37 107.14 -23.52
N ILE A 19 11.45 107.79 -22.42
CA ILE A 19 10.56 108.06 -21.31
C ILE A 19 9.21 108.69 -21.72
N PHE A 20 8.07 108.13 -21.27
CA PHE A 20 6.89 108.92 -20.95
C PHE A 20 6.41 108.55 -19.55
N ALA A 21 6.44 109.54 -18.69
CA ALA A 21 5.91 109.49 -17.33
C ALA A 21 4.38 109.50 -17.37
N ALA A 22 3.78 108.50 -16.82
CA ALA A 22 2.37 108.53 -16.42
C ALA A 22 2.28 108.48 -14.92
N GLN A 23 1.65 109.47 -14.34
CA GLN A 23 1.37 109.63 -12.91
C GLN A 23 0.61 108.43 -12.41
N GLN A 24 1.12 107.80 -11.41
CA GLN A 24 0.38 106.76 -10.58
C GLN A 24 -0.41 107.52 -9.54
N GLU A 25 -1.71 107.36 -9.63
CA GLU A 25 -2.69 107.67 -8.63
C GLU A 25 -2.53 106.64 -7.47
N HIS A 26 -2.29 107.07 -6.24
CA HIS A 26 -2.13 106.25 -5.04
C HIS A 26 -3.52 105.69 -4.62
N ALA A 27 -3.76 104.38 -4.83
CA ALA A 27 -4.83 103.69 -4.18
C ALA A 27 -4.45 103.36 -2.66
N PRO A 28 -5.37 103.49 -1.73
CA PRO A 28 -5.07 103.27 -0.32
C PRO A 28 -4.68 101.80 -0.04
N ALA A 29 -3.65 101.63 0.77
CA ALA A 29 -3.16 100.30 1.20
C ALA A 29 -4.23 99.51 1.94
N PRO A 30 -4.39 98.19 1.56
CA PRO A 30 -5.30 97.28 2.34
C PRO A 30 -4.80 97.09 3.80
N PRO A 31 -5.71 96.91 4.76
CA PRO A 31 -5.35 96.72 6.14
C PRO A 31 -4.48 95.48 6.34
N PRO A 32 -3.55 95.47 7.31
CA PRO A 32 -2.67 94.34 7.56
C PRO A 32 -3.47 93.11 8.00
N THR A 33 -3.51 92.07 7.18
CA THR A 33 -4.10 90.77 7.56
C THR A 33 -3.34 90.20 8.73
N PRO A 34 -4.01 89.73 9.79
CA PRO A 34 -3.35 89.18 10.97
C PRO A 34 -2.47 87.99 10.56
N LYS A 35 -1.24 87.96 11.02
CA LYS A 35 -0.20 86.95 10.72
C LYS A 35 -0.67 85.54 10.90
N TRP A 36 -1.72 85.32 11.68
CA TRP A 36 -2.31 84.00 11.97
C TRP A 36 -3.06 83.43 10.74
N GLN A 37 -3.70 84.21 9.91
CA GLN A 37 -4.37 83.77 8.67
C GLN A 37 -3.40 83.41 7.56
N LYS A 38 -2.18 83.96 7.56
CA LYS A 38 -1.19 83.71 6.52
C LYS A 38 -0.52 82.31 6.64
N TYR A 39 -0.42 81.78 7.86
CA TYR A 39 0.28 80.52 8.10
C TYR A 39 -0.62 79.46 8.76
N GLY A 40 -1.70 79.85 9.43
CA GLY A 40 -2.59 78.89 10.11
C GLY A 40 -3.43 78.03 9.16
N THR A 41 -3.96 78.62 8.11
CA THR A 41 -4.78 77.88 7.11
C THR A 41 -3.97 76.85 6.32
N PRO A 42 -2.75 77.15 5.79
CA PRO A 42 -2.00 76.12 5.09
C PRO A 42 -1.48 75.01 6.01
N VAL A 43 -1.10 75.33 7.24
CA VAL A 43 -0.70 74.32 8.22
C VAL A 43 -1.85 73.42 8.62
N LEU A 44 -3.06 73.91 8.81
CA LEU A 44 -4.26 73.13 9.11
C LEU A 44 -4.58 72.19 7.92
N VAL A 45 -4.50 72.64 6.67
CA VAL A 45 -4.75 71.84 5.49
C VAL A 45 -3.68 70.74 5.35
N ILE A 46 -2.42 71.01 5.64
CA ILE A 46 -1.35 70.00 5.60
C ILE A 46 -1.55 68.97 6.71
N LEU A 47 -1.92 69.37 7.92
CA LEU A 47 -2.22 68.46 9.01
C LEU A 47 -3.42 67.60 8.71
N LEU A 48 -4.48 68.13 8.13
CA LEU A 48 -5.67 67.39 7.73
C LEU A 48 -5.36 66.43 6.56
N ALA A 49 -4.57 66.82 5.59
CA ALA A 49 -4.10 65.95 4.53
C ALA A 49 -3.22 64.81 5.11
N ALA A 50 -2.30 65.11 6.02
CA ALA A 50 -1.47 64.11 6.69
C ALA A 50 -2.30 63.17 7.52
N ALA A 51 -3.33 63.64 8.24
CA ALA A 51 -4.25 62.81 9.00
C ALA A 51 -5.07 61.84 8.09
N VAL A 52 -5.54 62.34 6.95
CA VAL A 52 -6.27 61.52 5.96
C VAL A 52 -5.33 60.45 5.35
N VAL A 53 -4.11 60.81 4.97
CA VAL A 53 -3.13 59.88 4.45
C VAL A 53 -2.77 58.81 5.51
N THR A 54 -2.56 59.23 6.75
CA THR A 54 -2.26 58.29 7.83
C THR A 54 -3.43 57.37 8.13
N THR A 55 -4.66 57.87 8.09
CA THR A 55 -5.89 57.06 8.29
C THR A 55 -6.07 56.04 7.16
N ILE A 56 -5.81 56.43 5.91
CA ILE A 56 -5.84 55.53 4.74
C ILE A 56 -4.74 54.48 4.90
N MET A 57 -3.53 54.84 5.26
CA MET A 57 -2.43 53.89 5.45
C MET A 57 -2.70 52.88 6.58
N TRP A 58 -3.28 53.38 7.69
CA TRP A 58 -3.62 52.47 8.82
C TRP A 58 -4.76 51.52 8.55
N ASN A 59 -5.76 51.95 7.76
CA ASN A 59 -6.91 51.11 7.44
C ASN A 59 -6.75 50.33 6.10
N TRP A 60 -5.60 50.47 5.42
CA TRP A 60 -5.41 49.86 4.11
C TRP A 60 -5.62 48.33 4.10
N ASN A 61 -5.04 47.65 5.10
CA ASN A 61 -5.15 46.19 5.22
C ASN A 61 -6.58 45.74 5.56
N ALA A 62 -7.32 46.50 6.40
CA ALA A 62 -8.70 46.20 6.74
C ALA A 62 -9.63 46.42 5.52
N TRP A 63 -9.32 47.41 4.68
CA TRP A 63 -10.08 47.70 3.49
C TRP A 63 -9.80 46.66 2.37
N GLU A 64 -8.58 46.17 2.27
CA GLU A 64 -8.20 45.11 1.34
C GLU A 64 -8.90 43.77 1.70
N GLY A 65 -8.93 43.40 2.99
CA GLY A 65 -9.61 42.19 3.49
C GLY A 65 -11.15 42.24 3.45
N GLY A 66 -11.72 43.46 3.43
CA GLY A 66 -13.18 43.66 3.36
C GLY A 66 -13.77 43.67 1.94
N ARG A 67 -12.97 43.53 0.91
CA ARG A 67 -13.48 43.43 -0.49
C ARG A 67 -14.18 42.12 -0.71
N ILE A 68 -15.26 42.12 -1.46
CA ILE A 68 -16.03 40.92 -1.84
C ILE A 68 -15.16 40.04 -2.77
N ASP A 69 -14.41 40.67 -3.68
CA ASP A 69 -13.53 40.00 -4.63
C ASP A 69 -12.07 40.06 -4.15
N GLN A 70 -11.52 38.91 -3.81
CA GLN A 70 -10.09 38.78 -3.47
C GLN A 70 -9.33 38.31 -4.69
N VAL A 71 -8.42 39.14 -5.19
CA VAL A 71 -7.66 38.89 -6.42
C VAL A 71 -6.19 38.62 -6.10
N THR A 72 -5.61 37.63 -6.73
CA THR A 72 -4.16 37.39 -6.73
C THR A 72 -3.66 37.08 -8.13
N ASP A 73 -2.51 37.63 -8.46
CA ASP A 73 -1.70 37.34 -9.65
C ASP A 73 -0.58 36.32 -9.39
N ASP A 74 -0.35 35.99 -8.10
CA ASP A 74 0.58 34.95 -7.69
C ASP A 74 -0.16 33.60 -7.64
N ALA A 75 -0.58 33.13 -8.80
CA ALA A 75 -1.25 31.87 -8.96
C ALA A 75 -0.75 31.13 -10.20
N TYR A 76 -0.78 29.80 -10.15
CA TYR A 76 -0.33 28.98 -11.26
C TYR A 76 -1.08 27.64 -11.30
N VAL A 77 -1.18 27.09 -12.49
CA VAL A 77 -1.74 25.75 -12.68
C VAL A 77 -0.77 24.72 -12.10
N ARG A 78 -1.27 23.84 -11.26
CA ARG A 78 -0.57 22.66 -10.73
C ARG A 78 -1.18 21.39 -11.30
N GLY A 79 -0.36 20.33 -11.33
CA GLY A 79 -0.78 18.97 -11.64
C GLY A 79 0.23 18.02 -11.03
N ASP A 80 -0.19 16.77 -10.83
CA ASP A 80 0.72 15.75 -10.34
C ASP A 80 1.71 15.38 -11.44
N LEU A 81 2.98 15.69 -11.19
CA LEU A 81 4.11 15.29 -12.00
C LEU A 81 4.78 14.09 -11.36
N THR A 82 4.64 12.91 -11.95
CA THR A 82 5.21 11.67 -11.43
C THR A 82 6.34 11.20 -12.33
N PRO A 83 7.59 11.17 -11.84
CA PRO A 83 8.67 10.54 -12.58
C PRO A 83 8.46 9.01 -12.55
N LEU A 84 8.14 8.42 -13.70
CA LEU A 84 8.07 6.97 -13.82
C LEU A 84 9.47 6.39 -13.85
N SER A 85 9.71 5.36 -13.05
CA SER A 85 11.01 4.69 -12.91
C SER A 85 10.86 3.20 -13.10
N THR A 86 11.93 2.54 -13.54
CA THR A 86 11.99 1.07 -13.58
C THR A 86 12.08 0.48 -12.18
N LYS A 87 11.43 -0.65 -11.97
CA LYS A 87 11.56 -1.46 -10.74
C LYS A 87 12.56 -2.60 -10.90
N VAL A 88 12.86 -2.97 -12.14
CA VAL A 88 13.77 -4.07 -12.50
C VAL A 88 14.88 -3.57 -13.42
N ALA A 89 15.99 -4.28 -13.46
CA ALA A 89 17.08 -4.00 -14.39
C ALA A 89 16.78 -4.61 -15.76
N GLY A 90 17.28 -4.03 -16.83
CA GLY A 90 17.14 -4.61 -18.17
C GLY A 90 17.58 -3.64 -19.25
N ILE A 91 17.68 -4.13 -20.48
CA ILE A 91 17.91 -3.31 -21.65
C ILE A 91 16.56 -2.83 -22.17
N VAL A 92 16.45 -1.56 -22.52
CA VAL A 92 15.23 -1.02 -23.15
C VAL A 92 15.10 -1.63 -24.55
N LYS A 93 14.08 -2.46 -24.76
CA LYS A 93 13.77 -3.10 -26.02
C LYS A 93 13.12 -2.11 -26.99
N ASP A 94 12.09 -1.42 -26.51
CA ASP A 94 11.36 -0.46 -27.31
C ASP A 94 10.68 0.62 -26.47
N VAL A 95 10.48 1.80 -27.04
CA VAL A 95 9.72 2.91 -26.49
C VAL A 95 8.51 3.15 -27.38
N LYS A 96 7.32 2.74 -26.94
CA LYS A 96 6.08 2.68 -27.75
C LYS A 96 5.41 4.03 -27.94
N ILE A 97 5.91 5.06 -27.27
CA ILE A 97 5.29 6.40 -27.21
C ILE A 97 6.24 7.47 -27.77
N SER A 98 5.63 8.55 -28.22
CA SER A 98 6.33 9.80 -28.59
C SER A 98 6.37 10.77 -27.41
N ASP A 99 7.33 11.69 -27.44
CA ASP A 99 7.41 12.77 -26.45
C ASP A 99 6.13 13.62 -26.48
N PHE A 100 5.64 14.01 -25.31
CA PHE A 100 4.43 14.81 -25.09
C PHE A 100 3.10 14.18 -25.54
N GLN A 101 3.09 12.87 -25.78
CA GLN A 101 1.89 12.13 -26.18
C GLN A 101 0.89 12.01 -25.03
N GLN A 102 -0.40 12.10 -25.35
CA GLN A 102 -1.47 11.70 -24.43
C GLN A 102 -1.57 10.19 -24.36
N VAL A 103 -1.78 9.69 -23.14
CA VAL A 103 -1.86 8.25 -22.85
C VAL A 103 -3.01 7.96 -21.87
N HIS A 104 -3.57 6.77 -21.97
CA HIS A 104 -4.60 6.28 -21.08
C HIS A 104 -4.00 5.32 -20.04
N LYS A 105 -4.71 5.15 -18.94
CA LYS A 105 -4.32 4.21 -17.89
C LYS A 105 -4.14 2.80 -18.48
N GLY A 106 -2.94 2.23 -18.24
CA GLY A 106 -2.58 0.89 -18.72
C GLY A 106 -1.88 0.85 -20.07
N ASP A 107 -1.79 1.96 -20.80
CA ASP A 107 -1.04 2.02 -22.05
C ASP A 107 0.43 1.65 -21.81
N LEU A 108 0.97 0.80 -22.68
CA LEU A 108 2.37 0.39 -22.64
C LEU A 108 3.26 1.54 -23.14
N LEU A 109 4.11 2.04 -22.26
CA LEU A 109 5.00 3.14 -22.54
C LEU A 109 6.38 2.66 -23.00
N ILE A 110 6.98 1.76 -22.23
CA ILE A 110 8.33 1.26 -22.44
C ILE A 110 8.34 -0.23 -22.17
N GLU A 111 9.01 -0.97 -23.02
CA GLU A 111 9.23 -2.40 -22.91
C GLU A 111 10.73 -2.67 -22.71
N LEU A 112 11.07 -3.41 -21.67
CA LEU A 112 12.42 -3.94 -21.45
C LEU A 112 12.56 -5.30 -22.11
N GLU A 113 13.78 -5.75 -22.38
CA GLU A 113 14.06 -7.15 -22.73
C GLU A 113 13.60 -8.05 -21.58
N ASP A 114 12.69 -8.97 -21.85
CA ASP A 114 11.99 -9.77 -20.85
C ASP A 114 12.38 -11.27 -20.88
N ASP A 115 13.30 -11.66 -21.75
CA ASP A 115 13.71 -13.06 -21.94
C ASP A 115 14.20 -13.71 -20.64
N ASP A 116 15.01 -13.01 -19.85
CA ASP A 116 15.52 -13.50 -18.57
C ASP A 116 14.38 -13.68 -17.53
N TYR A 117 13.43 -12.79 -17.52
CA TYR A 117 12.25 -12.84 -16.62
C TYR A 117 11.30 -13.96 -17.05
N ILE A 118 11.12 -14.19 -18.36
CA ILE A 118 10.36 -15.32 -18.90
C ILE A 118 11.02 -16.62 -18.45
N ALA A 119 12.35 -16.74 -18.59
CA ALA A 119 13.08 -17.92 -18.15
C ALA A 119 12.92 -18.17 -16.63
N GLN A 120 12.93 -17.12 -15.80
CA GLN A 120 12.68 -17.23 -14.36
C GLN A 120 11.24 -17.72 -14.06
N VAL A 121 10.24 -17.22 -14.77
CA VAL A 121 8.85 -17.70 -14.65
C VAL A 121 8.74 -19.17 -15.02
N VAL A 122 9.38 -19.61 -16.12
CA VAL A 122 9.41 -21.02 -16.53
C VAL A 122 10.08 -21.89 -15.47
N GLN A 123 11.22 -21.46 -14.93
CA GLN A 123 11.93 -22.18 -13.86
C GLN A 123 11.06 -22.29 -12.59
N ALA A 124 10.42 -21.20 -12.16
CA ALA A 124 9.55 -21.21 -10.99
C ALA A 124 8.31 -22.09 -11.22
N THR A 125 7.75 -22.11 -12.44
CA THR A 125 6.63 -22.98 -12.81
C THR A 125 7.02 -24.45 -12.69
N ALA A 126 8.17 -24.84 -13.23
CA ALA A 126 8.70 -26.19 -13.10
C ALA A 126 8.91 -26.57 -11.60
N GLY A 127 9.31 -25.62 -10.77
CA GLY A 127 9.42 -25.82 -9.33
C GLY A 127 8.07 -26.14 -8.65
N VAL A 128 6.99 -25.46 -9.04
CA VAL A 128 5.63 -25.74 -8.56
C VAL A 128 5.15 -27.10 -9.02
N GLU A 129 5.41 -27.47 -10.28
CA GLU A 129 5.05 -28.79 -10.83
C GLU A 129 5.78 -29.93 -10.10
N ALA A 130 7.06 -29.76 -9.80
CA ALA A 130 7.84 -30.72 -9.04
C ALA A 130 7.30 -30.90 -7.61
N ALA A 131 6.94 -29.81 -6.92
CA ALA A 131 6.34 -29.87 -5.59
C ALA A 131 4.97 -30.58 -5.63
N ASN A 132 4.14 -30.32 -6.62
CA ASN A 132 2.87 -31.01 -6.81
C ASN A 132 3.07 -32.52 -7.06
N ALA A 133 4.06 -32.90 -7.88
CA ALA A 133 4.39 -34.29 -8.11
C ALA A 133 4.83 -35.01 -6.81
N ALA A 134 5.58 -34.33 -5.94
CA ALA A 134 5.98 -34.86 -4.63
C ALA A 134 4.76 -35.13 -3.72
N ILE A 135 3.79 -34.22 -3.69
CA ILE A 135 2.53 -34.39 -2.95
C ILE A 135 1.73 -35.59 -3.47
N VAL A 136 1.60 -35.72 -4.79
CA VAL A 136 0.92 -36.86 -5.42
C VAL A 136 1.61 -38.17 -5.03
N ASN A 137 2.94 -38.19 -5.01
CA ASN A 137 3.72 -39.36 -4.64
C ASN A 137 3.52 -39.74 -3.17
N ASN A 138 3.55 -38.77 -2.27
CA ASN A 138 3.25 -38.98 -0.84
C ASN A 138 1.83 -39.53 -0.65
N ARG A 139 0.84 -39.00 -1.36
CA ARG A 139 -0.54 -39.50 -1.31
C ARG A 139 -0.64 -40.97 -1.73
N ARG A 140 0.06 -41.37 -2.79
CA ARG A 140 0.11 -42.79 -3.19
C ARG A 140 0.77 -43.67 -2.14
N GLN A 141 1.78 -43.16 -1.43
CA GLN A 141 2.37 -43.89 -0.30
C GLN A 141 1.38 -44.05 0.88
N GLN A 142 0.57 -43.03 1.16
CA GLN A 142 -0.50 -43.12 2.15
C GLN A 142 -1.56 -44.15 1.77
N GLU A 143 -1.99 -44.20 0.50
CA GLU A 143 -2.93 -45.21 0.00
C GLU A 143 -2.37 -46.63 0.13
N LEU A 144 -1.08 -46.81 -0.16
CA LEU A 144 -0.41 -48.08 0.06
C LEU A 144 -0.39 -48.45 1.55
N GLN A 145 -0.14 -47.50 2.42
CA GLN A 145 -0.12 -47.69 3.88
C GLN A 145 -1.50 -48.03 4.41
N ASP A 146 -2.59 -47.46 3.90
CA ASP A 146 -3.95 -47.81 4.22
C ASP A 146 -4.26 -49.29 3.88
N ALA A 147 -3.76 -49.76 2.75
CA ALA A 147 -3.88 -51.17 2.40
C ALA A 147 -3.11 -52.11 3.37
N ARG A 148 -1.95 -51.66 3.91
CA ARG A 148 -1.21 -52.43 4.94
C ARG A 148 -1.95 -52.45 6.25
N ILE A 149 -2.54 -51.34 6.67
CA ILE A 149 -3.40 -51.28 7.88
C ILE A 149 -4.60 -52.24 7.72
N ALA A 150 -5.26 -52.23 6.58
CA ALA A 150 -6.38 -53.13 6.30
C ALA A 150 -5.98 -54.62 6.40
N ARG A 151 -4.78 -54.97 5.90
CA ARG A 151 -4.22 -56.31 6.02
C ARG A 151 -3.95 -56.68 7.50
N ALA A 152 -3.36 -55.77 8.25
CA ALA A 152 -3.10 -55.99 9.68
C ALA A 152 -4.39 -56.15 10.50
N LEU A 153 -5.44 -55.38 10.16
CA LEU A 153 -6.77 -55.55 10.75
C LEU A 153 -7.39 -56.91 10.47
N ALA A 154 -7.28 -57.44 9.27
CA ALA A 154 -7.71 -58.80 8.93
C ALA A 154 -6.97 -59.88 9.78
N GLY A 155 -5.69 -59.59 10.14
CA GLY A 155 -4.96 -60.44 11.10
C GLY A 155 -5.59 -60.48 12.52
N ILE A 156 -6.16 -59.35 12.96
CA ILE A 156 -6.91 -59.28 14.23
C ILE A 156 -8.19 -60.16 14.14
N ASP A 157 -8.93 -60.10 13.04
CA ASP A 157 -10.14 -60.88 12.85
C ASP A 157 -9.81 -62.39 12.83
N GLN A 158 -8.69 -62.76 12.19
CA GLN A 158 -8.21 -64.17 12.25
C GLN A 158 -7.83 -64.59 13.65
N ALA A 159 -7.13 -63.76 14.43
CA ALA A 159 -6.76 -64.06 15.82
C ALA A 159 -8.00 -64.18 16.72
N ASN A 160 -9.02 -63.36 16.52
CA ASN A 160 -10.28 -63.44 17.25
C ASN A 160 -11.02 -64.76 16.95
N ALA A 161 -11.01 -65.21 15.70
CA ALA A 161 -11.59 -66.52 15.36
C ALA A 161 -10.82 -67.70 16.02
N GLN A 162 -9.47 -67.60 16.12
CA GLN A 162 -8.65 -68.57 16.82
C GLN A 162 -8.95 -68.59 18.34
N ILE A 163 -9.11 -67.43 18.97
CA ILE A 163 -9.52 -67.33 20.38
C ILE A 163 -10.87 -67.98 20.59
N ALA A 164 -11.88 -67.75 19.76
CA ALA A 164 -13.19 -68.33 19.87
C ALA A 164 -13.12 -69.88 19.76
N ALA A 165 -12.31 -70.43 18.87
CA ALA A 165 -12.08 -71.85 18.71
C ALA A 165 -11.38 -72.45 19.97
N ALA A 166 -10.34 -71.76 20.48
CA ALA A 166 -9.64 -72.21 21.71
C ALA A 166 -10.52 -72.11 22.95
N GLN A 167 -11.38 -71.11 23.09
CA GLN A 167 -12.37 -70.99 24.17
C GLN A 167 -13.38 -72.16 24.14
N ALA A 168 -13.91 -72.48 22.98
CA ALA A 168 -14.80 -73.61 22.83
C ALA A 168 -14.14 -74.97 23.21
N ALA A 169 -12.86 -75.14 22.88
CA ALA A 169 -12.08 -76.31 23.25
C ALA A 169 -11.78 -76.36 24.76
N GLU A 170 -11.49 -75.24 25.39
CA GLU A 170 -11.32 -75.10 26.85
C GLU A 170 -12.61 -75.47 27.57
N GLU A 171 -13.77 -74.93 27.16
CA GLU A 171 -15.06 -75.16 27.72
C GLU A 171 -15.43 -76.67 27.62
N ALA A 172 -15.15 -77.33 26.51
CA ALA A 172 -15.31 -78.79 26.37
C ALA A 172 -14.41 -79.56 27.33
N GLY A 173 -13.12 -79.11 27.48
CA GLY A 173 -12.19 -79.70 28.45
C GLY A 173 -12.65 -79.54 29.89
N GLN A 174 -13.19 -78.42 30.26
CA GLN A 174 -13.76 -78.13 31.58
C GLN A 174 -14.94 -79.06 31.88
N ALA A 175 -15.83 -79.30 30.93
CA ALA A 175 -16.94 -80.23 31.04
C ALA A 175 -16.45 -81.68 31.30
N ASP A 176 -15.40 -82.11 30.60
CA ASP A 176 -14.78 -83.43 30.79
C ASP A 176 -14.17 -83.57 32.15
N VAL A 177 -13.45 -82.56 32.68
CA VAL A 177 -12.89 -82.58 34.06
C VAL A 177 -14.03 -82.67 35.11
N VAL A 178 -15.10 -81.88 34.96
CA VAL A 178 -16.25 -81.93 35.84
C VAL A 178 -16.93 -83.32 35.83
N ARG A 179 -17.09 -83.90 34.66
CA ARG A 179 -17.64 -85.24 34.47
C ARG A 179 -16.79 -86.31 35.20
N THR A 180 -15.48 -86.29 34.92
CA THR A 180 -14.54 -87.27 35.52
C THR A 180 -14.41 -87.14 37.06
N GLN A 181 -14.44 -85.89 37.55
CA GLN A 181 -14.45 -85.61 38.98
C GLN A 181 -15.69 -86.19 39.69
N LYS A 182 -16.88 -86.02 39.10
CA LYS A 182 -18.10 -86.58 39.60
C LYS A 182 -18.06 -88.12 39.58
N GLU A 183 -17.50 -88.71 38.52
CA GLU A 183 -17.33 -90.14 38.41
C GLU A 183 -16.36 -90.68 39.47
N ARG A 184 -15.22 -90.01 39.70
CA ARG A 184 -14.29 -90.34 40.80
C ARG A 184 -15.00 -90.31 42.14
N GLN A 185 -15.74 -89.27 42.51
CA GLN A 185 -16.47 -89.15 43.75
C GLN A 185 -17.50 -90.30 43.93
N ARG A 186 -18.17 -90.67 42.85
CA ARG A 186 -19.12 -91.78 42.82
C ARG A 186 -18.42 -93.13 43.12
N GLN A 187 -17.30 -93.41 42.45
CA GLN A 187 -16.55 -94.64 42.61
C GLN A 187 -15.88 -94.71 43.98
N GLU A 188 -15.40 -93.65 44.55
CA GLU A 188 -14.88 -93.56 45.93
C GLU A 188 -15.98 -93.86 46.95
N ALA A 189 -17.20 -93.35 46.80
CA ALA A 189 -18.34 -93.60 47.64
C ALA A 189 -18.79 -95.06 47.54
N LEU A 190 -18.79 -95.66 46.35
CA LEU A 190 -19.13 -97.09 46.16
C LEU A 190 -18.06 -97.98 46.71
N LEU A 191 -16.80 -97.66 46.79
CA LEU A 191 -15.74 -98.40 47.44
C LEU A 191 -15.98 -98.54 48.95
N LEU A 192 -16.46 -97.46 49.61
CA LEU A 192 -16.81 -97.46 51.04
C LEU A 192 -17.93 -98.47 51.35
N THR A 193 -18.83 -98.71 50.42
CA THR A 193 -19.93 -99.64 50.51
C THR A 193 -19.58 -101.07 49.96
N SER A 194 -18.31 -101.33 49.61
CA SER A 194 -17.84 -102.56 48.97
C SER A 194 -18.50 -102.89 47.63
N SER A 195 -19.09 -101.87 46.96
CA SER A 195 -19.78 -101.99 45.66
C SER A 195 -18.89 -101.63 44.47
N SER A 196 -17.59 -101.28 44.72
CA SER A 196 -16.56 -101.02 43.70
C SER A 196 -15.24 -101.66 44.09
N THR A 197 -14.27 -101.74 43.15
CA THR A 197 -12.93 -102.33 43.38
C THR A 197 -11.86 -101.22 43.50
N PRO A 198 -10.78 -101.43 44.30
CA PRO A 198 -9.69 -100.51 44.39
C PRO A 198 -9.08 -100.17 43.02
N GLN A 199 -8.92 -101.17 42.16
CA GLN A 199 -8.44 -101.01 40.79
C GLN A 199 -9.30 -100.04 39.94
N LYS A 200 -10.64 -100.03 40.13
CA LYS A 200 -11.56 -99.14 39.44
C LYS A 200 -11.42 -97.71 39.95
N VAL A 201 -11.21 -97.54 41.25
CA VAL A 201 -10.89 -96.19 41.78
C VAL A 201 -9.57 -95.67 41.26
N GLU A 202 -8.50 -96.50 41.26
CA GLU A 202 -7.22 -96.05 40.64
C GLU A 202 -7.37 -95.69 39.19
N GLN A 203 -8.14 -96.39 38.37
CA GLN A 203 -8.42 -96.08 36.99
C GLN A 203 -9.11 -94.72 36.83
N VAL A 204 -10.19 -94.44 37.62
CA VAL A 204 -10.88 -93.14 37.48
C VAL A 204 -10.04 -91.94 37.99
N VAL A 205 -9.15 -92.17 38.98
CA VAL A 205 -8.20 -91.16 39.43
C VAL A 205 -7.20 -90.87 38.33
N ALA A 206 -6.63 -91.89 37.68
CA ALA A 206 -5.73 -91.69 36.52
C ALA A 206 -6.43 -90.94 35.34
N ASP A 207 -7.69 -91.34 35.08
CA ASP A 207 -8.50 -90.67 34.05
C ASP A 207 -8.72 -89.15 34.36
N GLN A 208 -9.06 -88.84 35.63
CA GLN A 208 -9.24 -87.47 36.08
C GLN A 208 -7.93 -86.68 35.92
N GLN A 209 -6.78 -87.24 36.32
CA GLN A 209 -5.48 -86.59 36.18
C GLN A 209 -5.15 -86.32 34.67
N ARG A 210 -5.47 -87.27 33.81
CA ARG A 210 -5.28 -87.14 32.36
C ARG A 210 -6.11 -85.96 31.76
N TYR A 211 -7.45 -85.90 32.13
CA TYR A 211 -8.30 -84.80 31.63
C TYR A 211 -7.95 -83.46 32.27
N ALA A 212 -7.50 -83.42 33.55
CA ALA A 212 -6.97 -82.19 34.14
C ALA A 212 -5.71 -81.66 33.40
N ALA A 213 -4.77 -82.60 33.08
CA ALA A 213 -3.59 -82.18 32.25
C ALA A 213 -3.98 -81.76 30.83
N GLN A 214 -5.02 -82.40 30.26
CA GLN A 214 -5.54 -82.01 28.95
C GLN A 214 -6.22 -80.60 28.97
N LEU A 215 -6.96 -80.26 30.04
CA LEU A 215 -7.53 -78.98 30.27
C LEU A 215 -6.41 -77.91 30.35
N ALA A 216 -5.38 -78.15 31.18
CA ALA A 216 -4.24 -77.23 31.30
C ALA A 216 -3.51 -76.93 29.94
N SER A 217 -3.46 -77.98 29.06
CA SER A 217 -2.99 -77.82 27.72
C SER A 217 -3.87 -76.87 26.89
N ARG A 218 -5.19 -76.99 26.95
CA ARG A 218 -6.17 -76.17 26.24
C ARG A 218 -6.19 -74.74 26.77
N GLU A 219 -6.00 -74.54 28.09
CA GLU A 219 -5.79 -73.18 28.67
C GLU A 219 -4.56 -72.55 28.16
N ALA A 220 -3.44 -73.24 28.03
CA ALA A 220 -2.21 -72.75 27.43
C ALA A 220 -2.41 -72.38 25.95
N ASP A 221 -3.13 -73.18 25.15
CA ASP A 221 -3.48 -72.92 23.78
C ASP A 221 -4.34 -71.61 23.66
N LEU A 222 -5.30 -71.38 24.58
CA LEU A 222 -6.07 -70.13 24.63
C LEU A 222 -5.19 -68.93 24.96
N ASP A 223 -4.27 -69.09 25.95
CA ASP A 223 -3.33 -67.94 26.24
C ASP A 223 -2.37 -67.66 25.11
N GLN A 224 -1.96 -68.69 24.36
CA GLN A 224 -1.20 -68.49 23.12
C GLN A 224 -2.03 -67.71 22.08
N ALA A 225 -3.29 -68.05 21.87
CA ALA A 225 -4.17 -67.34 20.92
C ALA A 225 -4.39 -65.85 21.34
N LYS A 226 -4.54 -65.58 22.67
CA LYS A 226 -4.64 -64.23 23.23
C LYS A 226 -3.32 -63.42 23.02
N ALA A 227 -2.16 -64.09 23.17
CA ALA A 227 -0.86 -63.45 22.91
C ALA A 227 -0.70 -63.09 21.43
N MET A 228 -1.20 -63.92 20.50
CA MET A 228 -1.22 -63.64 19.07
C MET A 228 -2.11 -62.42 18.75
N LEU A 229 -3.30 -62.34 19.35
CA LEU A 229 -4.14 -61.14 19.19
C LEU A 229 -3.42 -59.88 19.63
N ARG A 230 -2.75 -59.86 20.79
CA ARG A 230 -1.97 -58.68 21.25
C ARG A 230 -0.88 -58.31 20.26
N SER A 231 -0.15 -59.31 19.74
CA SER A 231 0.88 -59.09 18.72
C SER A 231 0.32 -58.45 17.44
N ASN A 232 -0.85 -58.91 16.97
CA ASN A 232 -1.52 -58.35 15.79
C ASN A 232 -2.04 -56.92 16.07
N GLN A 233 -2.52 -56.62 17.25
CA GLN A 233 -2.92 -55.27 17.67
C GLN A 233 -1.73 -54.30 17.66
N GLU A 234 -0.58 -54.70 18.20
CA GLU A 234 0.66 -53.89 18.13
C GLU A 234 1.16 -53.69 16.68
N ALA A 235 0.98 -54.68 15.83
CA ALA A 235 1.28 -54.55 14.40
C ALA A 235 0.40 -53.49 13.74
N VAL A 236 -0.91 -53.47 14.02
CA VAL A 236 -1.83 -52.41 13.54
C VAL A 236 -1.40 -51.03 14.01
N GLU A 237 -1.05 -50.89 15.30
CA GLU A 237 -0.63 -49.61 15.85
C GLU A 237 0.71 -49.12 15.20
N THR A 238 1.61 -50.04 14.87
CA THR A 238 2.84 -49.73 14.15
C THR A 238 2.56 -49.19 12.74
N GLU A 239 1.65 -49.81 12.01
CA GLU A 239 1.26 -49.37 10.66
C GLU A 239 0.52 -47.98 10.72
N LYS A 240 -0.33 -47.76 11.74
CA LYS A 240 -0.98 -46.43 11.94
C LYS A 240 0.03 -45.35 12.25
N ARG A 241 1.06 -45.59 13.07
CA ARG A 241 2.14 -44.64 13.34
C ARG A 241 2.93 -44.31 12.07
N THR A 242 3.17 -45.31 11.22
CA THR A 242 3.81 -45.10 9.91
C THR A 242 2.95 -44.17 9.03
N LYS A 243 1.61 -44.37 9.02
CA LYS A 243 0.70 -43.44 8.32
C LYS A 243 0.79 -42.01 8.85
N ALA A 244 0.80 -41.83 10.18
CA ALA A 244 0.93 -40.52 10.80
C ALA A 244 2.22 -39.79 10.39
N VAL A 245 3.32 -40.53 10.19
CA VAL A 245 4.57 -39.96 9.66
C VAL A 245 4.37 -39.46 8.24
N LEU A 246 3.71 -40.21 7.36
CA LEU A 246 3.41 -39.80 5.99
C LEU A 246 2.47 -38.59 5.92
N GLU A 247 1.49 -38.50 6.82
CA GLU A 247 0.60 -37.36 6.97
C GLU A 247 1.37 -36.10 7.41
N SER A 248 2.30 -36.25 8.39
CA SER A 248 3.18 -35.15 8.78
C SER A 248 4.08 -34.70 7.64
N GLN A 249 4.61 -35.62 6.84
CA GLN A 249 5.37 -35.32 5.66
C GLN A 249 4.54 -34.58 4.59
N GLN A 250 3.25 -34.90 4.45
CA GLN A 250 2.34 -34.19 3.54
C GLN A 250 2.22 -32.70 3.92
N ILE A 251 2.15 -32.40 5.22
CA ILE A 251 2.09 -31.00 5.70
C ILE A 251 3.35 -30.24 5.28
N GLN A 252 4.53 -30.87 5.38
CA GLN A 252 5.80 -30.28 4.94
C GLN A 252 5.81 -30.03 3.44
N LEU A 253 5.35 -30.99 2.63
CA LEU A 253 5.27 -30.85 1.16
C LEU A 253 4.29 -29.76 0.74
N LEU A 254 3.17 -29.59 1.45
CA LEU A 254 2.23 -28.49 1.20
C LEU A 254 2.88 -27.13 1.51
N ALA A 255 3.64 -27.01 2.59
CA ALA A 255 4.38 -25.79 2.91
C ALA A 255 5.43 -25.48 1.82
N GLU A 256 6.12 -26.51 1.32
CA GLU A 256 7.05 -26.35 0.20
C GLU A 256 6.34 -25.90 -1.09
N LEU A 257 5.17 -26.48 -1.41
CA LEU A 257 4.36 -26.04 -2.55
C LEU A 257 4.03 -24.55 -2.44
N HIS A 258 3.53 -24.08 -1.29
CA HIS A 258 3.23 -22.67 -1.08
C HIS A 258 4.46 -21.77 -1.24
N ALA A 259 5.64 -22.23 -0.80
CA ALA A 259 6.89 -21.50 -1.02
C ALA A 259 7.24 -21.40 -2.52
N LYS A 260 7.03 -22.46 -3.31
CA LYS A 260 7.25 -22.44 -4.76
C LYS A 260 6.21 -21.57 -5.48
N GLU A 261 4.96 -21.60 -5.07
CA GLU A 261 3.90 -20.71 -5.61
C GLU A 261 4.21 -19.23 -5.34
N ALA A 262 4.70 -18.91 -4.14
CA ALA A 262 5.15 -17.57 -3.83
C ALA A 262 6.34 -17.12 -4.72
N ALA A 263 7.31 -18.01 -4.94
CA ALA A 263 8.43 -17.76 -5.86
C ALA A 263 7.96 -17.55 -7.32
N LEU A 264 6.99 -18.34 -7.78
CA LEU A 264 6.36 -18.15 -9.10
C LEU A 264 5.64 -16.81 -9.20
N THR A 265 4.92 -16.43 -8.15
CA THR A 265 4.23 -15.14 -8.10
C THR A 265 5.23 -13.98 -8.19
N LEU A 266 6.34 -14.05 -7.44
CA LEU A 266 7.41 -13.05 -7.50
C LEU A 266 7.99 -12.95 -8.91
N ALA A 267 8.33 -14.07 -9.54
CA ALA A 267 8.86 -14.08 -10.90
C ALA A 267 7.89 -13.47 -11.93
N LYS A 268 6.57 -13.72 -11.78
CA LYS A 268 5.53 -13.09 -12.62
C LYS A 268 5.41 -11.59 -12.39
N VAL A 269 5.55 -11.14 -11.14
CA VAL A 269 5.54 -9.71 -10.81
C VAL A 269 6.75 -9.01 -11.41
N ASP A 270 7.94 -9.62 -11.33
CA ASP A 270 9.15 -9.06 -11.90
C ASP A 270 9.07 -9.00 -13.44
N LEU A 271 8.52 -10.03 -14.09
CA LEU A 271 8.20 -10.01 -15.52
C LEU A 271 7.21 -8.89 -15.86
N GLY A 272 6.20 -8.66 -14.99
CA GLY A 272 5.27 -7.54 -15.16
C GLY A 272 5.95 -6.18 -15.11
N TYR A 273 7.00 -6.04 -14.30
CA TYR A 273 7.78 -4.79 -14.21
C TYR A 273 8.69 -4.54 -15.41
N ALA A 274 8.94 -5.54 -16.26
CA ALA A 274 9.62 -5.33 -17.54
C ALA A 274 8.77 -4.50 -18.52
N LYS A 275 7.48 -4.33 -18.26
CA LYS A 275 6.54 -3.50 -19.04
C LYS A 275 6.10 -2.30 -18.20
N ILE A 276 6.57 -1.12 -18.59
CA ILE A 276 6.24 0.13 -17.90
C ILE A 276 5.00 0.71 -18.55
N THR A 277 3.92 0.81 -17.76
CA THR A 277 2.61 1.28 -18.22
C THR A 277 2.21 2.59 -17.54
N ALA A 278 1.29 3.32 -18.17
CA ALA A 278 0.73 4.54 -17.62
C ALA A 278 -0.14 4.25 -16.38
N PRO A 279 0.09 4.93 -15.23
CA PRO A 279 -0.66 4.69 -13.99
C PRO A 279 -2.08 5.26 -14.02
N ALA A 280 -2.32 6.29 -14.83
CA ALA A 280 -3.59 6.99 -14.98
C ALA A 280 -3.67 7.63 -16.37
N ASP A 281 -4.82 8.26 -16.68
CA ASP A 281 -4.96 9.10 -17.87
C ASP A 281 -4.15 10.38 -17.71
N GLY A 282 -3.39 10.73 -18.76
CA GLY A 282 -2.49 11.89 -18.69
C GLY A 282 -1.67 12.09 -19.93
N SER A 283 -0.58 12.83 -19.77
CA SER A 283 0.40 13.07 -20.83
C SER A 283 1.78 12.69 -20.33
N VAL A 284 2.61 12.15 -21.22
CA VAL A 284 4.02 11.92 -20.92
C VAL A 284 4.85 13.14 -21.29
N GLY A 285 5.96 13.33 -20.58
CA GLY A 285 6.94 14.36 -20.94
C GLY A 285 7.98 13.86 -21.94
N GLU A 286 9.16 14.43 -21.90
CA GLU A 286 10.30 13.99 -22.71
C GLU A 286 10.89 12.69 -22.14
N ARG A 287 11.09 11.71 -23.01
CA ARG A 287 11.69 10.42 -22.64
C ARG A 287 13.15 10.58 -22.27
N GLN A 288 13.55 9.95 -21.18
CA GLN A 288 14.92 10.01 -20.65
C GLN A 288 15.76 8.79 -21.03
N VAL A 289 15.13 7.79 -21.67
CA VAL A 289 15.78 6.56 -22.09
C VAL A 289 15.57 6.27 -23.57
N ARG A 290 16.49 5.47 -24.14
CA ARG A 290 16.49 5.11 -25.56
C ARG A 290 16.56 3.60 -25.73
N PRO A 291 16.02 3.03 -26.81
CA PRO A 291 16.21 1.63 -27.16
C PRO A 291 17.69 1.23 -27.15
N GLY A 292 18.00 0.07 -26.58
CA GLY A 292 19.37 -0.41 -26.38
C GLY A 292 20.07 0.08 -25.11
N GLN A 293 19.47 0.98 -24.35
CA GLN A 293 20.04 1.50 -23.11
C GLN A 293 19.78 0.51 -21.95
N LEU A 294 20.83 0.23 -21.16
CA LEU A 294 20.71 -0.50 -19.90
C LEU A 294 20.14 0.44 -18.82
N VAL A 295 19.10 -0.03 -18.11
CA VAL A 295 18.48 0.65 -16.97
C VAL A 295 18.55 -0.23 -15.72
N SER A 296 18.58 0.42 -14.56
CA SER A 296 18.62 -0.21 -13.25
C SER A 296 17.40 0.21 -12.42
N PRO A 297 17.05 -0.53 -11.37
CA PRO A 297 15.96 -0.15 -10.47
C PRO A 297 16.13 1.30 -9.96
N GLY A 298 15.07 2.11 -10.07
CA GLY A 298 15.07 3.53 -9.73
C GLY A 298 15.49 4.47 -10.87
N THR A 299 15.96 3.96 -12.01
CA THR A 299 16.24 4.81 -13.18
C THR A 299 14.94 5.44 -13.68
N GLN A 300 14.89 6.76 -13.69
CA GLN A 300 13.77 7.53 -14.26
C GLN A 300 13.75 7.34 -15.77
N VAL A 301 12.59 6.99 -16.32
CA VAL A 301 12.44 6.69 -17.75
C VAL A 301 11.64 7.74 -18.49
N ILE A 302 10.57 8.26 -17.88
CA ILE A 302 9.75 9.31 -18.45
C ILE A 302 8.94 10.00 -17.33
N PRO A 303 8.82 11.33 -17.33
CA PRO A 303 7.90 12.03 -16.46
C PRO A 303 6.46 11.87 -16.98
N PHE A 304 5.53 11.64 -16.08
CA PHE A 304 4.10 11.53 -16.35
C PHE A 304 3.36 12.68 -15.69
N VAL A 305 2.45 13.32 -16.41
CA VAL A 305 1.59 14.41 -15.94
C VAL A 305 0.14 13.93 -15.96
N SER A 306 -0.48 13.85 -14.80
CA SER A 306 -1.88 13.48 -14.67
C SER A 306 -2.82 14.52 -15.31
N ASN A 307 -4.00 14.07 -15.78
CA ASN A 307 -5.05 14.97 -16.25
C ASN A 307 -5.72 15.74 -15.08
N MET A 308 -5.54 15.31 -13.84
CA MET A 308 -6.03 16.03 -12.66
C MET A 308 -5.16 17.27 -12.43
N LYS A 309 -5.74 18.45 -12.68
CA LYS A 309 -5.08 19.73 -12.52
C LYS A 309 -5.91 20.65 -11.64
N TRP A 310 -5.23 21.52 -10.91
CA TRP A 310 -5.84 22.52 -10.06
C TRP A 310 -5.07 23.82 -10.15
N VAL A 311 -5.62 24.90 -9.66
CA VAL A 311 -4.91 26.17 -9.53
C VAL A 311 -4.46 26.31 -8.08
N GLN A 312 -3.18 26.58 -7.89
CA GLN A 312 -2.64 27.01 -6.62
C GLN A 312 -2.48 28.53 -6.66
N ALA A 313 -3.27 29.21 -5.83
CA ALA A 313 -3.28 30.67 -5.74
C ALA A 313 -2.75 31.09 -4.37
N ASN A 314 -1.73 31.97 -4.33
CA ASN A 314 -1.11 32.42 -3.10
C ASN A 314 -1.72 33.78 -2.73
N TYR A 315 -2.62 33.79 -1.76
CA TYR A 315 -3.25 34.98 -1.22
C TYR A 315 -2.44 35.53 -0.05
N ARG A 316 -2.45 36.86 0.12
CA ARG A 316 -1.90 37.48 1.34
C ARG A 316 -2.77 37.13 2.54
N GLU A 317 -2.17 37.01 3.74
CA GLU A 317 -2.93 36.69 4.96
C GLU A 317 -4.08 37.68 5.20
N THR A 318 -3.91 38.95 4.79
CA THR A 318 -4.92 40.00 4.92
C THR A 318 -6.14 39.79 4.03
N GLN A 319 -5.98 39.04 2.92
CA GLN A 319 -7.05 38.73 1.95
C GLN A 319 -7.88 37.52 2.36
N LEU A 320 -7.36 36.67 3.25
CA LEU A 320 -8.01 35.40 3.63
C LEU A 320 -9.05 35.52 4.71
N THR A 321 -9.25 36.71 5.31
CA THR A 321 -10.16 36.92 6.45
C THR A 321 -11.56 36.36 6.20
N ASN A 322 -12.07 36.47 4.98
CA ASN A 322 -13.42 36.08 4.61
C ASN A 322 -13.45 34.92 3.60
N VAL A 323 -12.30 34.43 3.15
CA VAL A 323 -12.22 33.30 2.19
C VAL A 323 -12.49 31.99 2.92
N LYS A 324 -13.40 31.19 2.39
CA LYS A 324 -13.81 29.89 2.94
C LYS A 324 -13.74 28.81 1.87
N VAL A 325 -13.57 27.56 2.32
CA VAL A 325 -13.72 26.40 1.47
C VAL A 325 -15.14 26.36 0.91
N GLY A 326 -15.24 26.18 -0.42
CA GLY A 326 -16.51 26.23 -1.17
C GLY A 326 -16.84 27.57 -1.80
N ASP A 327 -16.02 28.63 -1.58
CA ASP A 327 -16.25 29.90 -2.24
C ASP A 327 -16.00 29.81 -3.75
N PRO A 328 -16.87 30.41 -4.58
CA PRO A 328 -16.73 30.40 -6.01
C PRO A 328 -15.54 31.26 -6.46
N THR A 329 -14.83 30.80 -7.48
CA THR A 329 -13.64 31.44 -8.00
C THR A 329 -13.71 31.65 -9.51
N GLU A 330 -13.21 32.79 -9.98
CA GLU A 330 -12.94 33.04 -11.38
C GLU A 330 -11.43 32.97 -11.61
N VAL A 331 -11.03 32.17 -12.59
CA VAL A 331 -9.64 31.90 -12.93
C VAL A 331 -9.41 32.36 -14.36
N ARG A 332 -8.46 33.28 -14.55
CA ARG A 332 -8.02 33.76 -15.87
C ARG A 332 -6.61 33.29 -16.09
N ILE A 333 -6.38 32.62 -17.20
CA ILE A 333 -5.10 32.01 -17.55
C ILE A 333 -4.50 32.81 -18.72
N ASP A 334 -3.25 33.18 -18.59
CA ASP A 334 -2.59 34.06 -19.56
C ASP A 334 -2.50 33.43 -20.96
N GLU A 335 -2.39 32.09 -21.05
CA GLU A 335 -2.39 31.34 -22.32
C GLU A 335 -3.73 31.47 -23.11
N TYR A 336 -4.84 31.75 -22.37
CA TYR A 336 -6.20 31.79 -22.95
C TYR A 336 -6.87 33.16 -22.73
N PRO A 337 -6.41 34.24 -23.40
CA PRO A 337 -6.91 35.58 -23.21
C PRO A 337 -8.41 35.63 -23.54
N GLY A 338 -9.19 36.21 -22.65
CA GLY A 338 -10.64 36.36 -22.83
C GLY A 338 -11.48 35.17 -22.37
N LYS A 339 -10.89 34.04 -22.01
CA LYS A 339 -11.60 32.89 -21.40
C LYS A 339 -11.52 32.96 -19.88
N VAL A 340 -12.67 32.82 -19.22
CA VAL A 340 -12.76 32.73 -17.77
C VAL A 340 -13.13 31.30 -17.41
N PHE A 341 -12.30 30.69 -16.57
CA PHE A 341 -12.54 29.38 -16.02
C PHE A 341 -13.19 29.55 -14.65
N HIS A 342 -14.16 28.71 -14.34
CA HIS A 342 -14.84 28.71 -13.05
C HIS A 342 -14.33 27.57 -12.19
N GLY A 343 -14.25 27.83 -10.88
CA GLY A 343 -13.79 26.85 -9.92
C GLY A 343 -14.26 27.20 -8.51
N ASN A 344 -13.92 26.34 -7.58
CA ASN A 344 -14.24 26.52 -6.16
C ASN A 344 -12.99 26.32 -5.30
N VAL A 345 -12.91 27.06 -4.21
CA VAL A 345 -11.90 26.83 -3.17
C VAL A 345 -12.12 25.48 -2.54
N VAL A 346 -11.15 24.57 -2.67
CA VAL A 346 -11.22 23.21 -2.08
C VAL A 346 -10.47 23.17 -0.76
N GLU A 347 -9.33 23.83 -0.68
CA GLU A 347 -8.42 23.72 0.45
C GLU A 347 -7.64 25.03 0.64
N ILE A 348 -7.48 25.41 1.89
CA ILE A 348 -6.60 26.52 2.31
C ILE A 348 -5.45 25.90 3.08
N ALA A 349 -4.21 26.19 2.69
CA ALA A 349 -3.05 25.62 3.34
C ALA A 349 -3.00 25.97 4.85
N PRO A 350 -2.61 25.03 5.74
CA PRO A 350 -2.60 25.25 7.19
C PRO A 350 -1.46 26.20 7.65
N ALA A 351 -0.52 26.53 6.76
CA ALA A 351 0.59 27.43 7.04
C ALA A 351 0.96 28.27 5.79
N SER A 352 1.72 29.34 6.02
CA SER A 352 2.24 30.18 4.93
C SER A 352 3.24 29.41 4.05
N GLY A 353 3.36 29.80 2.79
CA GLY A 353 4.29 29.18 1.86
C GLY A 353 5.76 29.21 2.30
N SER A 354 6.14 30.20 3.12
CA SER A 354 7.49 30.31 3.66
C SER A 354 7.83 29.18 4.66
N GLN A 355 6.83 28.62 5.38
CA GLN A 355 7.02 27.50 6.30
C GLN A 355 7.23 26.17 5.58
N PHE A 356 6.73 26.03 4.36
CA PHE A 356 6.89 24.84 3.53
C PHE A 356 8.09 24.94 2.56
N ALA A 357 8.82 26.07 2.59
CA ALA A 357 10.00 26.23 1.76
C ALA A 357 11.15 25.34 2.26
N LEU A 358 11.93 24.79 1.33
CA LEU A 358 13.10 23.95 1.63
C LEU A 358 14.14 24.70 2.50
N LEU A 359 14.23 26.03 2.32
CA LEU A 359 15.05 26.94 3.09
C LEU A 359 14.13 28.03 3.65
N PRO A 360 13.56 27.88 4.85
CA PRO A 360 12.79 28.96 5.47
C PRO A 360 13.64 30.21 5.64
N PRO A 361 13.09 31.42 5.42
CA PRO A 361 13.83 32.66 5.66
C PRO A 361 14.14 32.79 7.15
N ASP A 362 15.41 32.71 7.52
CA ASP A 362 15.89 32.92 8.88
C ASP A 362 16.41 34.36 9.01
N ASN A 363 15.85 35.11 9.95
CA ASN A 363 16.27 36.47 10.27
C ASN A 363 17.33 36.46 11.39
N ALA A 364 18.51 35.88 11.10
CA ALA A 364 19.63 35.77 12.04
C ALA A 364 20.23 37.13 12.50
N THR A 365 19.83 38.26 11.87
CA THR A 365 20.43 39.61 12.11
C THR A 365 19.67 40.46 13.12
N GLY A 366 18.61 39.95 13.76
CA GLY A 366 17.91 40.67 14.86
C GLY A 366 16.97 41.81 14.43
N ASN A 367 16.93 42.23 13.18
CA ASN A 367 15.97 43.21 12.68
C ASN A 367 14.74 42.49 12.07
N PHE A 368 13.65 42.46 12.83
CA PHE A 368 12.38 41.89 12.38
C PHE A 368 11.59 42.94 11.59
N THR A 369 11.51 42.77 10.26
CA THR A 369 10.57 43.51 9.40
C THR A 369 9.31 42.66 9.21
N LYS A 370 8.15 43.16 9.64
CA LYS A 370 6.87 42.50 9.39
C LYS A 370 6.58 42.49 7.88
N VAL A 371 6.72 41.30 7.24
CA VAL A 371 6.34 41.11 5.84
C VAL A 371 5.05 40.30 5.81
N VAL A 372 4.07 40.77 5.03
CA VAL A 372 2.80 40.07 4.85
C VAL A 372 3.07 38.72 4.19
N GLN A 373 2.67 37.65 4.88
CA GLN A 373 2.86 36.28 4.40
C GLN A 373 1.81 35.90 3.36
N ARG A 374 2.17 34.99 2.45
CA ARG A 374 1.23 34.41 1.48
C ARG A 374 0.87 33.01 1.90
N VAL A 375 -0.40 32.67 1.81
CA VAL A 375 -0.94 31.35 2.12
C VAL A 375 -1.49 30.73 0.85
N PRO A 376 -1.04 29.53 0.48
CA PRO A 376 -1.56 28.82 -0.71
C PRO A 376 -3.02 28.40 -0.53
N VAL A 377 -3.82 28.66 -1.53
CA VAL A 377 -5.22 28.23 -1.66
C VAL A 377 -5.33 27.35 -2.88
N LYS A 378 -5.91 26.15 -2.71
CA LYS A 378 -6.16 25.20 -3.79
C LYS A 378 -7.55 25.42 -4.35
N ILE A 379 -7.62 25.65 -5.65
CA ILE A 379 -8.85 25.90 -6.39
C ILE A 379 -9.03 24.74 -7.39
N ALA A 380 -10.12 23.99 -7.27
CA ALA A 380 -10.51 23.00 -8.27
C ALA A 380 -11.33 23.68 -9.37
N LEU A 381 -11.07 23.33 -10.60
CA LEU A 381 -11.86 23.79 -11.75
C LEU A 381 -13.13 22.94 -11.87
N GLU A 382 -14.25 23.55 -12.21
CA GLU A 382 -15.54 22.87 -12.30
C GLU A 382 -15.62 21.96 -13.52
N ASP A 383 -15.08 22.36 -14.65
CA ASP A 383 -15.05 21.55 -15.86
C ASP A 383 -13.73 20.78 -15.99
N SER A 384 -13.83 19.45 -15.83
CA SER A 384 -12.70 18.54 -15.99
C SER A 384 -12.12 18.52 -17.41
N ASN A 385 -12.98 18.75 -18.44
CA ASN A 385 -12.50 18.81 -19.82
C ASN A 385 -11.67 20.10 -20.06
N GLU A 386 -12.08 21.20 -19.47
CA GLU A 386 -11.30 22.44 -19.52
C GLU A 386 -10.00 22.31 -18.75
N ALA A 387 -9.99 21.61 -17.62
CA ALA A 387 -8.77 21.33 -16.87
C ALA A 387 -7.76 20.48 -17.68
N THR A 388 -8.23 19.59 -18.56
CA THR A 388 -7.36 18.69 -19.34
C THR A 388 -6.47 19.44 -20.32
N ILE A 389 -6.94 20.54 -20.91
CA ILE A 389 -6.15 21.33 -21.87
C ILE A 389 -5.09 22.20 -21.20
N LEU A 390 -5.17 22.42 -19.89
CA LEU A 390 -4.22 23.26 -19.18
C LEU A 390 -2.90 22.53 -18.96
N ARG A 391 -1.81 23.30 -18.91
CA ARG A 391 -0.46 22.78 -18.61
C ARG A 391 -0.02 23.23 -17.21
N PRO A 392 0.53 22.36 -16.40
CA PRO A 392 1.14 22.77 -15.13
C PRO A 392 2.23 23.82 -15.37
N GLY A 393 2.27 24.84 -14.51
CA GLY A 393 3.21 25.95 -14.61
C GLY A 393 2.68 27.19 -15.31
N LEU A 394 1.49 27.16 -15.94
CA LEU A 394 0.88 28.36 -16.51
C LEU A 394 0.53 29.38 -15.43
N SER A 395 0.82 30.66 -15.72
CA SER A 395 0.46 31.78 -14.86
C SER A 395 -1.05 32.05 -14.91
N VAL A 396 -1.60 32.42 -13.76
CA VAL A 396 -3.03 32.57 -13.54
C VAL A 396 -3.31 33.80 -12.69
N VAL A 397 -4.39 34.52 -13.03
CA VAL A 397 -5.01 35.48 -12.14
C VAL A 397 -6.27 34.84 -11.54
N ALA A 398 -6.26 34.64 -10.22
CA ALA A 398 -7.35 34.02 -9.50
C ALA A 398 -8.13 35.04 -8.68
N THR A 399 -9.44 35.05 -8.83
CA THR A 399 -10.39 35.91 -8.10
C THR A 399 -11.36 35.05 -7.31
N VAL A 400 -11.28 35.10 -5.99
CA VAL A 400 -12.26 34.44 -5.08
C VAL A 400 -13.35 35.45 -4.72
N ARG A 401 -14.61 35.03 -4.92
CA ARG A 401 -15.76 35.81 -4.46
C ARG A 401 -16.19 35.31 -3.09
N THR A 402 -15.96 36.15 -2.07
CA THR A 402 -16.38 35.84 -0.70
C THR A 402 -17.87 36.12 -0.52
N LYS A 403 -18.60 35.19 0.10
CA LYS A 403 -19.97 35.43 0.56
C LYS A 403 -19.89 36.26 1.85
N GLN A 404 -20.57 37.39 1.85
CA GLN A 404 -20.78 38.19 3.09
C GLN A 404 -21.58 37.41 4.13
#